data_6793790233ba8b72b5737f5b2016bea4
#
_entry.id   6793790233ba8b72b5737f5b2016bea4
#
_cell.length_a   1.000
_cell.length_b   1.000
_cell.length_c   1.000
_cell.angle_alpha   90.00
_cell.angle_beta   90.00
_cell.angle_gamma   90.00
#
_symmetry.space_group_name_H-M   'P 1'
#
loop_
_entity.id
_entity.type
_entity.pdbx_description
1 polymer ?
#
loop_
_entity_poly.entity_id
_entity_poly.type
_entity_poly.pdbx_seq_one_letter_code
_entity_poly.pdbx_strand_id
1 'polypeptide(L)'
;MKIDTVILGGGIAGLSVAYHLKNKKYVILEKEHLVGGLCKSVTDKNGFIYDYTGHLLHIKSKYVKKLVRKLLKKNLALKNRNSWIYSNNVFTRYPFQANLFGLPEKIIYECIEGFVEAKLLNSQFSILNSQFCFYDWCLKTFGNGISKYFMIPYNEKLWRIDIKKLTCDWLGNYVPQPTLQEVITGAFTDNNKKIGYNATFFYPKMGGIQSLIDELKKNIPGIKTDVKISSIDISKKIVKTNSGEMKYKNLVSTIPLPEIVKLIKGVPENVKKASKKLKWTSVLNINLGIKRKNISNKHWIYFPEKKFNFYRAGFYRNFSESLCPEGTSSMYIEISYRNRKTSKEKMLKKTIGKLKSAKILKSSDKIISECILDIPYAYVIYDKNRKSSLETIRNYLRKNFIFSIGRFGGWKYSTMEDAILEGKETTKWLK
;
A
#
# COMPACT_ATOMS: atom_id res chain seq x y z
N MET A 1 27.89 0.80 -25.54
CA MET A 1 26.60 1.29 -26.06
C MET A 1 26.19 2.50 -25.23
N LYS A 2 25.98 3.67 -25.84
CA LYS A 2 25.59 4.89 -25.09
C LYS A 2 24.13 4.76 -24.62
N ILE A 3 23.90 4.76 -23.31
CA ILE A 3 22.58 4.68 -22.70
C ILE A 3 22.08 6.09 -22.44
N ASP A 4 20.88 6.45 -22.91
CA ASP A 4 20.33 7.77 -22.68
C ASP A 4 19.67 7.89 -21.30
N THR A 5 18.92 6.85 -20.90
CA THR A 5 18.19 6.86 -19.64
C THR A 5 18.49 5.64 -18.78
N VAL A 6 18.95 5.86 -17.56
CA VAL A 6 19.08 4.81 -16.54
C VAL A 6 17.89 4.93 -15.58
N ILE A 7 17.19 3.80 -15.41
CA ILE A 7 16.02 3.71 -14.51
C ILE A 7 16.40 2.83 -13.32
N LEU A 8 16.35 3.39 -12.13
CA LEU A 8 16.68 2.71 -10.88
C LEU A 8 15.42 2.15 -10.25
N GLY A 9 15.31 0.81 -10.22
CA GLY A 9 14.19 0.06 -9.71
C GLY A 9 13.21 -0.42 -10.79
N GLY A 10 12.98 -1.74 -10.81
CA GLY A 10 12.07 -2.45 -11.71
C GLY A 10 10.66 -2.63 -11.14
N GLY A 11 10.21 -1.73 -10.25
CA GLY A 11 8.82 -1.68 -9.80
C GLY A 11 7.89 -1.13 -10.89
N ILE A 12 6.57 -1.16 -10.67
CA ILE A 12 5.55 -0.76 -11.67
C ILE A 12 5.77 0.67 -12.21
N ALA A 13 6.32 1.60 -11.41
CA ALA A 13 6.65 2.95 -11.85
C ALA A 13 7.82 2.96 -12.85
N GLY A 14 8.92 2.25 -12.55
CA GLY A 14 10.07 2.13 -13.45
C GLY A 14 9.74 1.39 -14.74
N LEU A 15 8.99 0.29 -14.64
CA LEU A 15 8.48 -0.44 -15.80
C LEU A 15 7.57 0.45 -16.65
N SER A 16 6.74 1.30 -16.03
CA SER A 16 5.89 2.23 -16.77
C SER A 16 6.71 3.28 -17.54
N VAL A 17 7.79 3.82 -16.95
CA VAL A 17 8.70 4.71 -17.67
C VAL A 17 9.23 4.02 -18.91
N ALA A 18 9.81 2.83 -18.75
CA ALA A 18 10.41 2.08 -19.85
C ALA A 18 9.38 1.75 -20.96
N TYR A 19 8.20 1.28 -20.57
CA TYR A 19 7.10 0.99 -21.50
C TYR A 19 6.70 2.20 -22.37
N HIS A 20 6.77 3.41 -21.81
CA HIS A 20 6.38 4.63 -22.52
C HIS A 20 7.55 5.33 -23.22
N LEU A 21 8.80 4.96 -22.96
CA LEU A 21 9.97 5.48 -23.67
C LEU A 21 10.09 4.99 -25.12
N LYS A 22 9.40 3.90 -25.46
CA LYS A 22 9.38 3.28 -26.80
C LYS A 22 10.81 3.05 -27.36
N ASN A 23 11.21 3.78 -28.40
CA ASN A 23 12.45 3.59 -29.17
C ASN A 23 13.70 4.25 -28.56
N LYS A 24 13.66 4.76 -27.32
CA LYS A 24 14.82 5.40 -26.67
C LYS A 24 15.73 4.36 -26.05
N LYS A 25 17.04 4.64 -26.01
CA LYS A 25 18.04 3.77 -25.37
C LYS A 25 17.98 3.92 -23.86
N TYR A 26 17.42 2.94 -23.17
CA TYR A 26 17.32 2.92 -21.72
C TYR A 26 17.77 1.58 -21.15
N VAL A 27 18.03 1.57 -19.83
CA VAL A 27 18.23 0.36 -19.04
C VAL A 27 17.52 0.49 -17.71
N ILE A 28 16.86 -0.59 -17.26
CA ILE A 28 16.35 -0.72 -15.90
C ILE A 28 17.35 -1.51 -15.08
N LEU A 29 17.70 -0.99 -13.90
CA LEU A 29 18.54 -1.67 -12.92
C LEU A 29 17.68 -2.07 -11.72
N GLU A 30 17.49 -3.39 -11.53
CA GLU A 30 16.74 -3.95 -10.41
C GLU A 30 17.67 -4.79 -9.54
N LYS A 31 17.59 -4.59 -8.22
CA LYS A 31 18.45 -5.31 -7.25
C LYS A 31 18.00 -6.74 -6.97
N GLU A 32 16.71 -7.02 -7.16
CA GLU A 32 16.13 -8.35 -6.95
C GLU A 32 16.18 -9.16 -8.25
N HIS A 33 16.06 -10.48 -8.12
CA HIS A 33 15.99 -11.39 -9.28
C HIS A 33 14.71 -11.15 -10.10
N LEU A 34 13.60 -10.80 -9.48
CA LEU A 34 12.31 -10.52 -10.13
C LEU A 34 11.96 -9.05 -10.07
N VAL A 35 11.53 -8.51 -11.20
CA VAL A 35 10.93 -7.17 -11.28
C VAL A 35 9.50 -7.17 -10.74
N GLY A 36 8.99 -5.97 -10.43
CA GLY A 36 7.63 -5.74 -9.96
C GLY A 36 7.56 -4.92 -8.66
N GLY A 37 8.68 -4.81 -7.92
CA GLY A 37 8.70 -4.12 -6.63
C GLY A 37 7.74 -4.79 -5.64
N LEU A 38 6.74 -4.07 -5.13
CA LEU A 38 5.70 -4.66 -4.28
C LEU A 38 4.55 -5.30 -5.08
N CYS A 39 4.48 -5.09 -6.39
CA CYS A 39 3.49 -5.75 -7.27
C CYS A 39 4.00 -7.13 -7.72
N LYS A 40 4.62 -7.87 -6.80
CA LYS A 40 5.12 -9.25 -7.02
C LYS A 40 4.23 -10.27 -6.33
N SER A 41 4.27 -11.49 -6.85
CA SER A 41 3.73 -12.68 -6.21
C SER A 41 4.82 -13.71 -6.03
N VAL A 42 4.74 -14.49 -4.97
CA VAL A 42 5.64 -15.61 -4.67
C VAL A 42 4.84 -16.90 -4.71
N THR A 43 5.29 -17.86 -5.50
CA THR A 43 4.72 -19.21 -5.48
C THR A 43 5.56 -20.09 -4.55
N ASP A 44 4.91 -20.74 -3.60
CA ASP A 44 5.58 -21.67 -2.70
C ASP A 44 5.67 -23.09 -3.30
N LYS A 45 6.41 -23.97 -2.62
CA LYS A 45 6.57 -25.38 -3.04
C LYS A 45 5.27 -26.20 -3.05
N ASN A 46 4.23 -25.73 -2.37
CA ASN A 46 2.92 -26.38 -2.29
C ASN A 46 1.92 -25.81 -3.29
N GLY A 47 2.34 -24.90 -4.18
CA GLY A 47 1.51 -24.30 -5.23
C GLY A 47 0.64 -23.11 -4.77
N PHE A 48 0.82 -22.61 -3.54
CA PHE A 48 0.17 -21.36 -3.12
C PHE A 48 0.86 -20.16 -3.74
N ILE A 49 0.06 -19.18 -4.21
CA ILE A 49 0.54 -17.92 -4.74
C ILE A 49 0.21 -16.80 -3.75
N TYR A 50 1.23 -16.11 -3.27
CA TYR A 50 1.14 -15.03 -2.29
C TYR A 50 1.62 -13.72 -2.86
N ASP A 51 0.77 -12.69 -2.82
CA ASP A 51 1.19 -11.32 -3.13
C ASP A 51 1.92 -10.69 -1.92
N TYR A 52 2.64 -9.60 -2.18
CA TYR A 52 3.20 -8.74 -1.13
C TYR A 52 2.09 -7.89 -0.51
N THR A 53 1.16 -8.49 0.25
CA THR A 53 -0.11 -7.95 0.76
C THR A 53 -1.25 -7.94 -0.28
N GLY A 54 -2.38 -7.28 0.02
CA GLY A 54 -3.50 -7.15 -0.92
C GLY A 54 -3.24 -6.09 -1.98
N HIS A 55 -2.60 -6.45 -3.08
CA HIS A 55 -2.36 -5.56 -4.22
C HIS A 55 -3.51 -5.65 -5.23
N LEU A 56 -4.53 -4.81 -5.06
CA LEU A 56 -5.73 -4.77 -5.87
C LEU A 56 -5.70 -3.58 -6.83
N LEU A 57 -6.15 -3.78 -8.06
CA LEU A 57 -6.17 -2.77 -9.10
C LEU A 57 -7.43 -1.89 -8.99
N HIS A 58 -7.31 -0.75 -8.31
CA HIS A 58 -8.32 0.29 -8.29
C HIS A 58 -8.05 1.26 -9.43
N ILE A 59 -8.82 1.19 -10.51
CA ILE A 59 -8.57 1.92 -11.75
C ILE A 59 -9.74 2.85 -12.06
N LYS A 60 -9.46 4.16 -12.11
CA LYS A 60 -10.38 5.22 -12.52
C LYS A 60 -10.05 5.75 -13.92
N SER A 61 -8.76 5.85 -14.25
CA SER A 61 -8.28 6.37 -15.53
C SER A 61 -8.70 5.48 -16.70
N LYS A 62 -9.35 6.08 -17.70
CA LYS A 62 -9.68 5.41 -18.97
C LYS A 62 -8.44 4.83 -19.64
N TYR A 63 -7.32 5.58 -19.61
CA TYR A 63 -6.06 5.16 -20.18
C TYR A 63 -5.50 3.90 -19.48
N VAL A 64 -5.37 3.92 -18.15
CA VAL A 64 -4.83 2.78 -17.39
C VAL A 64 -5.74 1.56 -17.52
N LYS A 65 -7.06 1.76 -17.53
CA LYS A 65 -8.04 0.68 -17.76
C LYS A 65 -7.84 0.02 -19.12
N LYS A 66 -7.64 0.81 -20.18
CA LYS A 66 -7.35 0.29 -21.53
C LYS A 66 -6.01 -0.47 -21.56
N LEU A 67 -4.97 0.08 -20.93
CA LEU A 67 -3.65 -0.56 -20.83
C LEU A 67 -3.73 -1.91 -20.11
N VAL A 68 -4.30 -1.95 -18.90
CA VAL A 68 -4.41 -3.18 -18.11
C VAL A 68 -5.24 -4.25 -18.83
N ARG A 69 -6.33 -3.85 -19.49
CA ARG A 69 -7.12 -4.77 -20.32
C ARG A 69 -6.36 -5.31 -21.53
N LYS A 70 -5.54 -4.47 -22.17
CA LYS A 70 -4.67 -4.90 -23.28
C LYS A 70 -3.63 -5.91 -22.80
N LEU A 71 -3.01 -5.69 -21.65
CA LEU A 71 -1.98 -6.57 -21.09
C LEU A 71 -2.56 -7.89 -20.61
N LEU A 72 -3.56 -7.87 -19.75
CA LEU A 72 -4.09 -9.06 -19.09
C LEU A 72 -5.16 -9.79 -19.92
N LYS A 73 -5.77 -9.14 -20.92
CA LYS A 73 -6.79 -9.74 -21.81
C LYS A 73 -7.87 -10.48 -21.01
N LYS A 74 -8.03 -11.79 -21.28
CA LYS A 74 -9.00 -12.68 -20.59
C LYS A 74 -8.61 -13.00 -19.14
N ASN A 75 -7.34 -12.73 -18.76
CA ASN A 75 -6.81 -12.94 -17.41
C ASN A 75 -7.15 -11.80 -16.45
N LEU A 76 -8.27 -11.11 -16.62
CA LEU A 76 -8.69 -10.00 -15.77
C LEU A 76 -10.13 -10.21 -15.30
N ALA A 77 -10.36 -10.09 -13.99
CA ALA A 77 -11.69 -10.12 -13.38
C ALA A 77 -12.00 -8.82 -12.67
N LEU A 78 -13.26 -8.37 -12.76
CA LEU A 78 -13.80 -7.30 -11.92
C LEU A 78 -14.47 -7.93 -10.70
N LYS A 79 -14.14 -7.45 -9.52
CA LYS A 79 -14.70 -7.94 -8.25
C LYS A 79 -15.39 -6.80 -7.50
N ASN A 80 -16.53 -7.10 -6.87
CA ASN A 80 -17.13 -6.23 -5.87
C ASN A 80 -16.43 -6.46 -4.53
N ARG A 81 -16.02 -5.38 -3.87
CA ARG A 81 -15.37 -5.46 -2.56
C ARG A 81 -16.29 -6.10 -1.53
N ASN A 82 -15.77 -7.10 -0.81
CA ASN A 82 -16.40 -7.69 0.37
C ASN A 82 -15.43 -7.59 1.54
N SER A 83 -15.36 -6.40 2.17
CA SER A 83 -14.45 -6.12 3.28
C SER A 83 -15.22 -5.81 4.55
N TRP A 84 -14.64 -6.21 5.68
CA TRP A 84 -15.28 -6.19 6.99
C TRP A 84 -14.36 -5.62 8.04
N ILE A 85 -14.94 -5.29 9.18
CA ILE A 85 -14.22 -4.91 10.40
C ILE A 85 -14.59 -5.93 11.48
N TYR A 86 -13.61 -6.41 12.23
CA TYR A 86 -13.82 -7.20 13.43
C TYR A 86 -13.50 -6.35 14.65
N SER A 87 -14.52 -6.03 15.40
CA SER A 87 -14.43 -5.19 16.61
C SER A 87 -15.47 -5.64 17.62
N ASN A 88 -15.12 -5.66 18.89
CA ASN A 88 -16.00 -6.08 19.99
C ASN A 88 -16.65 -7.45 19.77
N ASN A 89 -15.87 -8.39 19.20
CA ASN A 89 -16.26 -9.76 18.84
C ASN A 89 -17.37 -9.86 17.77
N VAL A 90 -17.64 -8.77 17.04
CA VAL A 90 -18.64 -8.68 15.98
C VAL A 90 -17.98 -8.35 14.65
N PHE A 91 -18.54 -8.87 13.57
CA PHE A 91 -18.19 -8.46 12.21
C PHE A 91 -19.17 -7.42 11.71
N THR A 92 -18.68 -6.24 11.35
CA THR A 92 -19.45 -5.19 10.66
C THR A 92 -18.88 -4.96 9.27
N ARG A 93 -19.68 -4.46 8.33
CA ARG A 93 -19.19 -4.14 6.98
C ARG A 93 -18.28 -2.92 6.99
N TYR A 94 -17.36 -2.86 6.06
CA TYR A 94 -16.57 -1.66 5.80
C TYR A 94 -17.33 -0.70 4.86
N PRO A 95 -17.30 0.62 5.09
CA PRO A 95 -16.54 1.33 6.13
C PRO A 95 -17.29 1.37 7.48
N PHE A 96 -16.54 1.34 8.59
CA PHE A 96 -17.07 1.36 9.96
C PHE A 96 -18.04 2.50 10.20
N GLN A 97 -17.64 3.71 9.77
CA GLN A 97 -18.41 4.95 9.99
C GLN A 97 -19.79 4.98 9.32
N ALA A 98 -20.08 4.01 8.46
CA ALA A 98 -21.39 3.90 7.81
C ALA A 98 -22.02 2.50 8.00
N ASN A 99 -21.49 1.67 8.91
CA ASN A 99 -21.99 0.32 9.12
C ASN A 99 -21.71 -0.10 10.57
N LEU A 100 -22.66 0.23 11.45
CA LEU A 100 -22.60 -0.03 12.88
C LEU A 100 -23.48 -1.22 13.31
N PHE A 101 -24.29 -1.76 12.38
CA PHE A 101 -25.25 -2.83 12.64
C PHE A 101 -24.58 -4.06 13.26
N GLY A 102 -25.19 -4.57 14.33
CA GLY A 102 -24.73 -5.73 15.07
C GLY A 102 -23.68 -5.44 16.14
N LEU A 103 -23.19 -4.21 16.27
CA LEU A 103 -22.36 -3.79 17.42
C LEU A 103 -23.22 -3.71 18.70
N PRO A 104 -22.62 -3.79 19.89
CA PRO A 104 -23.31 -3.52 21.14
C PRO A 104 -24.01 -2.15 21.13
N GLU A 105 -25.22 -2.07 21.66
CA GLU A 105 -26.07 -0.85 21.66
C GLU A 105 -25.33 0.39 22.18
N LYS A 106 -24.58 0.26 23.27
CA LYS A 106 -23.77 1.34 23.82
C LYS A 106 -22.79 1.91 22.80
N ILE A 107 -22.17 1.06 21.97
CA ILE A 107 -21.20 1.50 20.94
C ILE A 107 -21.93 2.21 19.81
N ILE A 108 -23.08 1.68 19.38
CA ILE A 108 -23.92 2.31 18.35
C ILE A 108 -24.34 3.68 18.81
N TYR A 109 -24.85 3.80 20.07
CA TYR A 109 -25.26 5.06 20.67
C TYR A 109 -24.11 6.08 20.68
N GLU A 110 -22.96 5.74 21.28
CA GLU A 110 -21.77 6.61 21.33
C GLU A 110 -21.31 7.05 19.92
N CYS A 111 -21.42 6.17 18.90
CA CYS A 111 -21.06 6.51 17.53
C CYS A 111 -22.02 7.49 16.88
N ILE A 112 -23.34 7.31 17.05
CA ILE A 112 -24.36 8.20 16.48
C ILE A 112 -24.33 9.55 17.18
N GLU A 113 -24.37 9.55 18.51
CA GLU A 113 -24.34 10.78 19.34
C GLU A 113 -23.12 11.63 18.98
N GLY A 114 -21.91 11.06 19.06
CA GLY A 114 -20.70 11.80 18.74
C GLY A 114 -20.65 12.28 17.29
N PHE A 115 -21.23 11.53 16.33
CA PHE A 115 -21.30 11.98 14.94
C PHE A 115 -22.25 13.16 14.76
N VAL A 116 -23.41 13.15 15.43
CA VAL A 116 -24.39 14.27 15.43
C VAL A 116 -23.74 15.52 16.04
N GLU A 117 -23.13 15.39 17.22
CA GLU A 117 -22.40 16.48 17.86
C GLU A 117 -21.32 17.09 16.94
N ALA A 118 -20.51 16.25 16.32
CA ALA A 118 -19.50 16.72 15.38
C ALA A 118 -20.10 17.47 14.19
N LYS A 119 -21.27 17.08 13.69
CA LYS A 119 -21.96 17.78 12.59
C LYS A 119 -22.54 19.12 13.03
N LEU A 120 -23.13 19.18 14.19
CA LEU A 120 -23.70 20.43 14.76
C LEU A 120 -22.58 21.46 15.01
N LEU A 121 -21.49 21.05 15.65
CA LEU A 121 -20.35 21.92 15.91
C LEU A 121 -19.66 22.43 14.64
N ASN A 122 -19.52 21.55 13.61
CA ASN A 122 -18.86 21.93 12.38
C ASN A 122 -19.71 22.79 11.42
N SER A 123 -21.02 22.86 11.59
CA SER A 123 -21.88 23.84 10.88
C SER A 123 -21.46 25.28 11.17
N GLN A 124 -20.75 25.50 12.28
CA GLN A 124 -20.29 26.82 12.75
C GLN A 124 -18.84 27.16 12.35
N PHE A 125 -18.04 26.18 11.85
CA PHE A 125 -16.62 26.36 11.52
C PHE A 125 -16.24 25.76 10.18
N SER A 126 -15.62 26.56 9.32
CA SER A 126 -15.04 26.08 8.06
C SER A 126 -13.90 25.07 8.30
N ILE A 127 -14.07 23.83 7.84
CA ILE A 127 -13.11 22.70 8.01
C ILE A 127 -11.80 22.90 7.20
N LEU A 128 -11.68 23.97 6.43
CA LEU A 128 -10.58 24.24 5.49
C LEU A 128 -9.24 24.68 6.13
N ASN A 129 -9.12 24.72 7.45
CA ASN A 129 -7.87 25.08 8.11
C ASN A 129 -6.88 23.90 8.08
N SER A 130 -5.83 24.05 7.27
CA SER A 130 -4.67 23.15 7.10
C SER A 130 -3.83 22.90 8.38
N GLN A 131 -4.27 23.36 9.54
CA GLN A 131 -3.54 23.28 10.80
C GLN A 131 -3.88 22.07 11.67
N PHE A 132 -4.95 21.31 11.35
CA PHE A 132 -5.38 20.18 12.17
C PHE A 132 -4.49 18.95 11.93
N CYS A 133 -4.14 18.25 13.02
CA CYS A 133 -3.58 16.92 12.94
C CYS A 133 -4.68 15.89 12.60
N PHE A 134 -4.28 14.70 12.21
CA PHE A 134 -5.24 13.64 11.83
C PHE A 134 -6.14 13.22 13.01
N TYR A 135 -5.65 13.28 14.24
CA TYR A 135 -6.46 13.03 15.44
C TYR A 135 -7.63 14.02 15.55
N ASP A 136 -7.35 15.32 15.46
CA ASP A 136 -8.37 16.36 15.53
C ASP A 136 -9.35 16.26 14.37
N TRP A 137 -8.84 15.95 13.18
CA TRP A 137 -9.69 15.71 12.02
C TRP A 137 -10.66 14.55 12.23
N CYS A 138 -10.22 13.44 12.84
CA CYS A 138 -11.11 12.32 13.15
C CYS A 138 -12.24 12.73 14.10
N LEU A 139 -11.91 13.42 15.17
CA LEU A 139 -12.92 13.90 16.15
C LEU A 139 -13.91 14.86 15.51
N LYS A 140 -13.41 15.82 14.74
CA LYS A 140 -14.27 16.81 14.06
C LYS A 140 -15.14 16.17 12.96
N THR A 141 -14.63 15.19 12.23
CA THR A 141 -15.33 14.60 11.08
C THR A 141 -16.35 13.54 11.50
N PHE A 142 -15.96 12.69 12.47
CA PHE A 142 -16.70 11.49 12.83
C PHE A 142 -17.21 11.48 14.28
N GLY A 143 -16.83 12.45 15.09
CA GLY A 143 -17.15 12.50 16.51
C GLY A 143 -16.37 11.51 17.35
N ASN A 144 -16.67 11.52 18.66
CA ASN A 144 -15.94 10.73 19.65
C ASN A 144 -16.10 9.21 19.45
N GLY A 145 -17.30 8.71 19.23
CA GLY A 145 -17.59 7.28 19.19
C GLY A 145 -16.87 6.58 18.04
N ILE A 146 -17.10 7.00 16.78
CA ILE A 146 -16.45 6.42 15.59
C ILE A 146 -14.93 6.56 15.69
N SER A 147 -14.44 7.69 16.19
CA SER A 147 -13.01 7.92 16.38
C SER A 147 -12.41 6.97 17.41
N LYS A 148 -13.04 6.77 18.56
CA LYS A 148 -12.63 5.90 19.66
C LYS A 148 -12.59 4.42 19.26
N TYR A 149 -13.63 3.95 18.56
CA TYR A 149 -13.78 2.52 18.27
C TYR A 149 -13.08 2.07 16.99
N PHE A 150 -12.84 2.98 16.03
CA PHE A 150 -12.22 2.59 14.78
C PHE A 150 -11.10 3.52 14.32
N MET A 151 -11.37 4.82 14.11
CA MET A 151 -10.43 5.67 13.38
C MET A 151 -9.07 5.81 14.09
N ILE A 152 -9.09 6.08 15.39
CA ILE A 152 -7.87 6.26 16.18
C ILE A 152 -7.11 4.94 16.33
N PRO A 153 -7.67 3.87 16.92
CA PRO A 153 -6.91 2.65 17.20
C PRO A 153 -6.45 1.93 15.95
N TYR A 154 -7.22 1.96 14.85
CA TYR A 154 -6.80 1.39 13.58
C TYR A 154 -5.60 2.13 12.99
N ASN A 155 -5.64 3.47 12.97
CA ASN A 155 -4.58 4.28 12.40
C ASN A 155 -3.31 4.28 13.25
N GLU A 156 -3.40 4.22 14.58
CA GLU A 156 -2.23 4.00 15.46
C GLU A 156 -1.52 2.68 15.12
N LYS A 157 -2.26 1.60 14.84
CA LYS A 157 -1.69 0.32 14.43
C LYS A 157 -1.05 0.37 13.05
N LEU A 158 -1.70 1.05 12.09
CA LEU A 158 -1.23 1.17 10.72
C LEU A 158 0.03 2.02 10.62
N TRP A 159 -0.02 3.24 11.17
CA TRP A 159 1.05 4.22 11.02
C TRP A 159 2.19 4.05 12.04
N ARG A 160 1.94 3.36 13.16
CA ARG A 160 2.94 3.13 14.24
C ARG A 160 3.59 4.40 14.75
N ILE A 161 2.85 5.48 14.77
CA ILE A 161 3.18 6.75 15.42
C ILE A 161 1.95 7.25 16.17
N ASP A 162 2.17 8.21 17.07
CA ASP A 162 1.09 9.00 17.64
C ASP A 162 0.38 9.78 16.52
N ILE A 163 -0.91 9.53 16.31
CA ILE A 163 -1.67 10.14 15.21
C ILE A 163 -1.91 11.64 15.38
N LYS A 164 -1.63 12.20 16.55
CA LYS A 164 -1.54 13.67 16.77
C LYS A 164 -0.35 14.28 16.01
N LYS A 165 0.64 13.46 15.61
CA LYS A 165 1.80 13.88 14.80
C LYS A 165 1.59 13.65 13.30
N LEU A 166 0.47 13.04 12.90
CA LEU A 166 0.13 12.77 11.50
C LEU A 166 -0.67 13.96 10.95
N THR A 167 -0.27 14.47 9.76
CA THR A 167 -1.03 15.52 9.05
C THR A 167 -2.17 14.91 8.22
N CYS A 168 -3.04 15.76 7.70
CA CYS A 168 -4.17 15.34 6.86
C CYS A 168 -3.85 15.30 5.36
N ASP A 169 -2.65 15.65 4.93
CA ASP A 169 -2.26 15.81 3.51
C ASP A 169 -2.40 14.53 2.64
N TRP A 170 -2.56 13.37 3.28
CA TRP A 170 -2.70 12.08 2.60
C TRP A 170 -4.15 11.64 2.39
N LEU A 171 -5.11 12.29 3.07
CA LEU A 171 -6.50 11.82 3.13
C LEU A 171 -7.17 11.74 1.76
N GLY A 172 -7.16 12.82 1.00
CA GLY A 172 -7.83 12.87 -0.29
C GLY A 172 -9.20 12.18 -0.25
N ASN A 173 -9.46 11.28 -1.19
CA ASN A 173 -10.68 10.46 -1.25
C ASN A 173 -10.51 9.07 -0.60
N TYR A 174 -9.41 8.83 0.14
CA TYR A 174 -9.13 7.50 0.68
C TYR A 174 -9.97 7.13 1.91
N VAL A 175 -10.44 8.13 2.67
CA VAL A 175 -11.27 7.91 3.85
C VAL A 175 -12.70 8.35 3.54
N PRO A 176 -13.68 7.41 3.47
CA PRO A 176 -15.08 7.74 3.23
C PRO A 176 -15.67 8.61 4.33
N GLN A 177 -16.37 9.66 3.95
CA GLN A 177 -17.11 10.53 4.86
C GLN A 177 -18.59 10.35 4.60
N PRO A 178 -19.33 9.60 5.45
CA PRO A 178 -20.75 9.35 5.27
C PRO A 178 -21.58 10.58 5.63
N THR A 179 -22.79 10.61 5.09
CA THR A 179 -23.85 11.51 5.56
C THR A 179 -24.44 11.01 6.88
N LEU A 180 -25.15 11.87 7.62
CA LEU A 180 -25.86 11.46 8.84
C LEU A 180 -26.87 10.33 8.56
N GLN A 181 -27.61 10.44 7.45
CA GLN A 181 -28.54 9.40 7.02
C GLN A 181 -27.86 8.05 6.80
N GLU A 182 -26.66 8.04 6.19
CA GLU A 182 -25.91 6.80 5.98
C GLU A 182 -25.43 6.18 7.30
N VAL A 183 -25.02 7.01 8.28
CA VAL A 183 -24.61 6.52 9.61
C VAL A 183 -25.81 5.90 10.34
N ILE A 184 -26.95 6.60 10.39
CA ILE A 184 -28.17 6.12 11.03
C ILE A 184 -28.67 4.84 10.35
N THR A 185 -28.82 4.85 9.02
CA THR A 185 -29.26 3.66 8.27
C THR A 185 -28.34 2.46 8.54
N GLY A 186 -27.03 2.68 8.54
CA GLY A 186 -26.04 1.63 8.79
C GLY A 186 -25.94 1.18 10.25
N ALA A 187 -26.60 1.83 11.18
CA ALA A 187 -26.77 1.38 12.56
C ALA A 187 -27.93 0.38 12.72
N PHE A 188 -28.99 0.57 11.96
CA PHE A 188 -30.21 -0.25 12.06
C PHE A 188 -30.29 -1.39 11.03
N THR A 189 -29.51 -1.32 9.93
CA THR A 189 -29.59 -2.30 8.85
C THR A 189 -28.22 -2.79 8.41
N ASP A 190 -28.09 -4.07 8.04
CA ASP A 190 -26.91 -4.60 7.34
C ASP A 190 -26.84 -4.03 5.92
N ASN A 191 -26.26 -2.85 5.80
CA ASN A 191 -26.26 -2.08 4.56
C ASN A 191 -25.11 -2.54 3.63
N ASN A 192 -25.46 -3.03 2.45
CA ASN A 192 -24.51 -3.49 1.43
C ASN A 192 -24.16 -2.41 0.38
N LYS A 193 -24.41 -1.14 0.64
CA LYS A 193 -24.09 -0.05 -0.29
C LYS A 193 -22.60 0.01 -0.58
N LYS A 194 -22.28 0.32 -1.84
CA LYS A 194 -20.90 0.45 -2.33
C LYS A 194 -20.32 1.81 -1.96
N ILE A 195 -19.88 1.96 -0.71
CA ILE A 195 -19.32 3.21 -0.19
C ILE A 195 -17.79 3.21 -0.33
N GLY A 196 -17.23 4.34 -0.78
CA GLY A 196 -15.79 4.59 -0.87
C GLY A 196 -15.19 4.33 -2.25
N TYR A 197 -13.97 4.85 -2.46
CA TYR A 197 -13.26 4.83 -3.75
C TYR A 197 -12.93 3.43 -4.27
N ASN A 198 -12.86 2.44 -3.39
CA ASN A 198 -12.45 1.06 -3.67
C ASN A 198 -13.62 0.06 -3.59
N ALA A 199 -14.83 0.50 -3.92
CA ALA A 199 -16.03 -0.35 -3.91
C ALA A 199 -15.93 -1.51 -4.92
N THR A 200 -15.15 -1.34 -5.99
CA THR A 200 -14.79 -2.39 -6.94
C THR A 200 -13.29 -2.40 -7.20
N PHE A 201 -12.75 -3.52 -7.63
CA PHE A 201 -11.36 -3.65 -8.04
C PHE A 201 -11.21 -4.70 -9.14
N PHE A 202 -10.15 -4.55 -9.93
CA PHE A 202 -9.72 -5.59 -10.86
C PHE A 202 -8.63 -6.44 -10.24
N TYR A 203 -8.59 -7.72 -10.63
CA TYR A 203 -7.54 -8.64 -10.21
C TYR A 203 -7.31 -9.71 -11.30
N PRO A 204 -6.06 -10.20 -11.49
CA PRO A 204 -5.80 -11.30 -12.42
C PRO A 204 -6.51 -12.58 -11.99
N LYS A 205 -7.04 -13.34 -12.95
CA LYS A 205 -7.67 -14.64 -12.67
C LYS A 205 -6.63 -15.71 -12.32
N MET A 206 -5.41 -15.59 -12.84
CA MET A 206 -4.31 -16.54 -12.66
C MET A 206 -2.99 -15.81 -12.40
N GLY A 207 -2.10 -16.42 -11.60
CA GLY A 207 -0.72 -15.98 -11.40
C GLY A 207 -0.52 -14.78 -10.48
N GLY A 208 -1.57 -14.37 -9.74
CA GLY A 208 -1.49 -13.24 -8.81
C GLY A 208 -1.23 -11.90 -9.51
N ILE A 209 -0.91 -10.88 -8.73
CA ILE A 209 -0.63 -9.54 -9.28
C ILE A 209 0.63 -9.52 -10.16
N GLN A 210 1.55 -10.48 -9.99
CA GLN A 210 2.74 -10.67 -10.82
C GLN A 210 2.38 -10.79 -12.31
N SER A 211 1.23 -11.36 -12.66
CA SER A 211 0.79 -11.50 -14.05
C SER A 211 0.74 -10.17 -14.81
N LEU A 212 0.37 -9.07 -14.14
CA LEU A 212 0.40 -7.75 -14.75
C LEU A 212 1.84 -7.30 -15.06
N ILE A 213 2.76 -7.59 -14.15
CA ILE A 213 4.17 -7.25 -14.30
C ILE A 213 4.80 -8.06 -15.41
N ASP A 214 4.50 -9.35 -15.50
CA ASP A 214 5.03 -10.24 -16.54
C ASP A 214 4.57 -9.82 -17.93
N GLU A 215 3.29 -9.48 -18.09
CA GLU A 215 2.77 -8.98 -19.36
C GLU A 215 3.36 -7.59 -19.72
N LEU A 216 3.59 -6.72 -18.73
CA LEU A 216 4.25 -5.44 -18.95
C LEU A 216 5.70 -5.63 -19.38
N LYS A 217 6.43 -6.53 -18.71
CA LYS A 217 7.84 -6.87 -18.96
C LYS A 217 8.08 -7.35 -20.39
N LYS A 218 7.18 -8.15 -20.98
CA LYS A 218 7.30 -8.64 -22.37
C LYS A 218 7.53 -7.54 -23.41
N ASN A 219 7.09 -6.31 -23.10
CA ASN A 219 7.21 -5.15 -23.97
C ASN A 219 8.39 -4.22 -23.61
N ILE A 220 9.29 -4.66 -22.72
CA ILE A 220 10.36 -3.81 -22.17
C ILE A 220 11.70 -4.53 -22.32
N PRO A 221 12.48 -4.27 -23.37
CA PRO A 221 13.86 -4.72 -23.45
C PRO A 221 14.73 -3.94 -22.44
N GLY A 222 15.93 -4.43 -22.19
CA GLY A 222 16.94 -3.70 -21.40
C GLY A 222 16.69 -3.71 -19.88
N ILE A 223 16.08 -4.78 -19.35
CA ILE A 223 15.98 -5.01 -17.90
C ILE A 223 17.20 -5.82 -17.44
N LYS A 224 17.90 -5.31 -16.42
CA LYS A 224 18.98 -6.01 -15.72
C LYS A 224 18.59 -6.23 -14.27
N THR A 225 18.40 -7.49 -13.90
CA THR A 225 18.14 -7.94 -12.52
C THR A 225 19.43 -8.27 -11.79
N ASP A 226 19.36 -8.45 -10.47
CA ASP A 226 20.50 -8.73 -9.58
C ASP A 226 21.58 -7.65 -9.61
N VAL A 227 21.20 -6.41 -10.02
CA VAL A 227 22.09 -5.26 -10.12
C VAL A 227 21.90 -4.31 -8.93
N LYS A 228 22.85 -4.36 -8.01
CA LYS A 228 22.87 -3.49 -6.82
C LYS A 228 23.66 -2.23 -7.12
N ILE A 229 23.04 -1.07 -6.89
CA ILE A 229 23.67 0.23 -7.03
C ILE A 229 24.50 0.50 -5.77
N SER A 230 25.77 0.84 -5.95
CA SER A 230 26.69 1.18 -4.87
C SER A 230 26.86 2.69 -4.67
N SER A 231 26.86 3.48 -5.74
CA SER A 231 26.90 4.93 -5.66
C SER A 231 26.49 5.62 -6.97
N ILE A 232 26.17 6.91 -6.87
CA ILE A 232 25.81 7.78 -7.99
C ILE A 232 26.72 9.01 -7.93
N ASP A 233 27.49 9.21 -8.97
CA ASP A 233 28.32 10.40 -9.20
C ASP A 233 27.58 11.35 -10.15
N ILE A 234 27.00 12.42 -9.60
CA ILE A 234 26.18 13.35 -10.35
C ILE A 234 27.03 14.19 -11.30
N SER A 235 28.24 14.59 -10.87
CA SER A 235 29.12 15.46 -11.68
C SER A 235 29.60 14.76 -12.94
N LYS A 236 29.91 13.46 -12.83
CA LYS A 236 30.35 12.61 -13.93
C LYS A 236 29.19 11.91 -14.66
N LYS A 237 27.96 12.03 -14.13
CA LYS A 237 26.76 11.30 -14.59
C LYS A 237 27.01 9.79 -14.70
N ILE A 238 27.53 9.18 -13.62
CA ILE A 238 27.85 7.75 -13.54
C ILE A 238 27.06 7.12 -12.41
N VAL A 239 26.42 5.97 -12.71
CA VAL A 239 25.89 5.02 -11.72
C VAL A 239 26.90 3.87 -11.60
N LYS A 240 27.39 3.62 -10.37
CA LYS A 240 28.22 2.46 -10.06
C LYS A 240 27.39 1.32 -9.51
N THR A 241 27.65 0.11 -9.97
CA THR A 241 26.94 -1.09 -9.58
C THR A 241 27.90 -2.23 -9.29
N ASN A 242 27.38 -3.34 -8.78
CA ASN A 242 28.14 -4.60 -8.68
C ASN A 242 28.53 -5.21 -10.05
N SER A 243 27.93 -4.71 -11.15
CA SER A 243 28.19 -5.19 -12.53
C SER A 243 28.97 -4.17 -13.38
N GLY A 244 29.57 -3.16 -12.73
CA GLY A 244 30.34 -2.11 -13.41
C GLY A 244 29.71 -0.73 -13.35
N GLU A 245 30.23 0.18 -14.16
CA GLU A 245 29.80 1.59 -14.22
C GLU A 245 28.96 1.86 -15.46
N MET A 246 27.97 2.73 -15.33
CA MET A 246 27.12 3.17 -16.44
C MET A 246 27.01 4.68 -16.48
N LYS A 247 27.37 5.28 -17.63
CA LYS A 247 27.12 6.68 -17.91
C LYS A 247 25.66 6.88 -18.35
N TYR A 248 25.03 7.97 -17.90
CA TYR A 248 23.66 8.32 -18.24
C TYR A 248 23.53 9.77 -18.72
N LYS A 249 22.52 10.04 -19.54
CA LYS A 249 22.06 11.40 -19.84
C LYS A 249 20.95 11.81 -18.87
N ASN A 250 19.96 10.94 -18.66
CA ASN A 250 18.86 11.07 -17.73
C ASN A 250 18.89 9.98 -16.68
N LEU A 251 18.52 10.32 -15.45
CA LEU A 251 18.40 9.35 -14.36
C LEU A 251 16.99 9.40 -13.78
N VAL A 252 16.28 8.26 -13.83
CA VAL A 252 14.97 8.09 -13.20
C VAL A 252 15.13 7.16 -12.01
N SER A 253 14.69 7.58 -10.84
CA SER A 253 14.72 6.78 -9.63
C SER A 253 13.32 6.43 -9.14
N THR A 254 13.06 5.17 -8.92
CA THR A 254 11.83 4.69 -8.26
C THR A 254 12.12 4.05 -6.91
N ILE A 255 13.39 4.00 -6.51
CA ILE A 255 13.81 3.49 -5.21
C ILE A 255 13.42 4.48 -4.09
N PRO A 256 13.34 4.02 -2.83
CA PRO A 256 12.94 4.90 -1.72
C PRO A 256 13.79 6.17 -1.63
N LEU A 257 13.13 7.31 -1.46
CA LEU A 257 13.78 8.63 -1.48
C LEU A 257 14.93 8.77 -0.48
N PRO A 258 14.88 8.23 0.75
CA PRO A 258 16.05 8.24 1.64
C PRO A 258 17.22 7.41 1.10
N GLU A 259 16.96 6.34 0.36
CA GLU A 259 18.01 5.48 -0.18
C GLU A 259 18.74 6.13 -1.36
N ILE A 260 18.02 6.80 -2.27
CA ILE A 260 18.70 7.52 -3.37
C ILE A 260 19.61 8.63 -2.83
N VAL A 261 19.17 9.36 -1.80
CA VAL A 261 20.01 10.41 -1.17
C VAL A 261 21.30 9.82 -0.59
N LYS A 262 21.25 8.62 -0.01
CA LYS A 262 22.46 7.94 0.53
C LYS A 262 23.42 7.51 -0.59
N LEU A 263 22.90 7.11 -1.75
CA LEU A 263 23.70 6.62 -2.87
C LEU A 263 24.42 7.73 -3.63
N ILE A 264 23.93 8.97 -3.58
CA ILE A 264 24.53 10.10 -4.27
C ILE A 264 25.79 10.57 -3.52
N LYS A 265 26.91 10.72 -4.24
CA LYS A 265 28.13 11.30 -3.70
C LYS A 265 28.03 12.81 -3.56
N GLY A 266 28.65 13.37 -2.50
CA GLY A 266 28.73 14.81 -2.34
C GLY A 266 27.40 15.51 -2.05
N VAL A 267 26.41 14.80 -1.49
CA VAL A 267 25.11 15.40 -1.13
C VAL A 267 25.30 16.50 -0.09
N PRO A 268 24.74 17.72 -0.28
CA PRO A 268 24.79 18.79 0.69
C PRO A 268 24.19 18.41 2.05
N GLU A 269 24.71 18.97 3.13
CA GLU A 269 24.31 18.59 4.48
C GLU A 269 22.84 18.91 4.80
N ASN A 270 22.29 19.99 4.26
CA ASN A 270 20.87 20.31 4.39
C ASN A 270 19.96 19.23 3.75
N VAL A 271 20.36 18.65 2.61
CA VAL A 271 19.63 17.57 1.93
C VAL A 271 19.73 16.25 2.73
N LYS A 272 20.91 15.94 3.29
CA LYS A 272 21.09 14.79 4.20
C LYS A 272 20.21 14.92 5.44
N LYS A 273 20.20 16.10 6.08
CA LYS A 273 19.35 16.39 7.23
C LYS A 273 17.86 16.26 6.89
N ALA A 274 17.43 16.77 5.73
CA ALA A 274 16.07 16.63 5.25
C ALA A 274 15.69 15.13 5.03
N SER A 275 16.59 14.35 4.43
CA SER A 275 16.36 12.92 4.22
C SER A 275 16.21 12.13 5.54
N LYS A 276 17.01 12.44 6.57
CA LYS A 276 16.92 11.82 7.90
C LYS A 276 15.60 12.11 8.63
N LYS A 277 14.91 13.20 8.30
CA LYS A 277 13.60 13.57 8.87
C LYS A 277 12.44 12.78 8.25
N LEU A 278 12.61 12.16 7.08
CA LEU A 278 11.58 11.36 6.44
C LEU A 278 11.31 10.08 7.23
N LYS A 279 10.04 9.78 7.44
CA LYS A 279 9.59 8.62 8.22
C LYS A 279 8.68 7.71 7.43
N TRP A 280 8.70 6.43 7.78
CA TRP A 280 7.86 5.39 7.18
C TRP A 280 7.55 4.28 8.18
N THR A 281 6.57 3.46 7.86
CA THR A 281 6.34 2.17 8.51
C THR A 281 6.73 1.03 7.58
N SER A 282 7.20 -0.04 8.19
CA SER A 282 7.43 -1.34 7.56
C SER A 282 6.25 -2.26 7.83
N VAL A 283 6.07 -3.30 7.02
CA VAL A 283 5.03 -4.32 7.22
C VAL A 283 5.65 -5.70 7.17
N LEU A 284 5.37 -6.49 8.18
CA LEU A 284 5.55 -7.93 8.15
C LEU A 284 4.26 -8.52 7.60
N ASN A 285 4.33 -9.14 6.43
CA ASN A 285 3.23 -9.84 5.79
C ASN A 285 3.39 -11.34 6.01
N ILE A 286 2.54 -11.90 6.87
CA ILE A 286 2.50 -13.34 7.15
C ILE A 286 1.47 -13.96 6.24
N ASN A 287 1.87 -14.89 5.40
CA ASN A 287 1.00 -15.64 4.50
C ASN A 287 0.88 -17.08 4.98
N LEU A 288 -0.34 -17.59 5.02
CA LEU A 288 -0.66 -18.94 5.48
C LEU A 288 -1.48 -19.68 4.43
N GLY A 289 -1.07 -20.89 4.09
CA GLY A 289 -1.85 -21.88 3.35
C GLY A 289 -2.51 -22.86 4.30
N ILE A 290 -3.82 -23.09 4.16
CA ILE A 290 -4.64 -23.83 5.11
C ILE A 290 -5.37 -24.96 4.39
N LYS A 291 -5.32 -26.18 4.95
CA LYS A 291 -6.00 -27.37 4.44
C LYS A 291 -7.50 -27.31 4.73
N ARG A 292 -8.17 -26.28 4.24
CA ARG A 292 -9.62 -26.07 4.28
C ARG A 292 -10.02 -25.18 3.13
N LYS A 293 -11.01 -25.60 2.32
CA LYS A 293 -11.42 -24.92 1.08
C LYS A 293 -11.89 -23.48 1.33
N ASN A 294 -12.69 -23.24 2.35
CA ASN A 294 -13.32 -21.95 2.62
C ASN A 294 -13.08 -21.56 4.09
N ILE A 295 -12.05 -20.75 4.34
CA ILE A 295 -11.81 -20.15 5.68
C ILE A 295 -12.63 -18.88 5.89
N SER A 296 -12.99 -18.17 4.81
CA SER A 296 -13.82 -16.97 4.84
C SER A 296 -14.34 -16.66 3.44
N ASN A 297 -15.51 -16.04 3.36
CA ASN A 297 -16.06 -15.47 2.12
C ASN A 297 -15.71 -13.99 1.93
N LYS A 298 -14.95 -13.40 2.85
CA LYS A 298 -14.55 -11.99 2.82
C LYS A 298 -13.27 -11.81 2.00
N HIS A 299 -13.11 -10.64 1.38
CA HIS A 299 -11.83 -10.31 0.75
C HIS A 299 -10.78 -9.96 1.80
N TRP A 300 -11.15 -9.14 2.78
CA TRP A 300 -10.28 -8.81 3.93
C TRP A 300 -11.09 -8.28 5.10
N ILE A 301 -10.45 -8.30 6.28
CA ILE A 301 -11.00 -7.85 7.55
C ILE A 301 -10.01 -6.89 8.20
N TYR A 302 -10.50 -5.78 8.70
CA TYR A 302 -9.74 -4.82 9.51
C TYR A 302 -9.90 -5.11 11.00
N PHE A 303 -8.83 -4.91 11.77
CA PHE A 303 -8.76 -5.18 13.20
C PHE A 303 -8.29 -3.94 13.97
N PRO A 304 -9.19 -3.06 14.42
CA PRO A 304 -8.82 -1.83 15.13
C PRO A 304 -8.27 -2.11 16.53
N GLU A 305 -8.82 -3.06 17.27
CA GLU A 305 -8.51 -3.29 18.68
C GLU A 305 -7.04 -3.68 18.93
N LYS A 306 -6.45 -3.12 20.02
CA LYS A 306 -5.04 -3.33 20.41
C LYS A 306 -4.72 -4.79 20.81
N LYS A 307 -5.74 -5.60 21.18
CA LYS A 307 -5.57 -7.02 21.50
C LYS A 307 -5.06 -7.86 20.31
N PHE A 308 -5.28 -7.40 19.06
CA PHE A 308 -4.73 -8.00 17.85
C PHE A 308 -3.42 -7.31 17.46
N ASN A 309 -2.37 -8.09 17.23
CA ASN A 309 -1.06 -7.56 16.84
C ASN A 309 -0.97 -7.17 15.35
N PHE A 310 -2.01 -7.43 14.56
CA PHE A 310 -2.16 -7.09 13.15
C PHE A 310 -3.30 -6.09 12.96
N TYR A 311 -3.26 -5.36 11.85
CA TYR A 311 -4.30 -4.38 11.51
C TYR A 311 -5.25 -4.87 10.41
N ARG A 312 -4.83 -5.85 9.59
CA ARG A 312 -5.63 -6.41 8.49
C ARG A 312 -5.28 -7.88 8.28
N ALA A 313 -6.28 -8.67 7.93
CA ALA A 313 -6.14 -10.02 7.40
C ALA A 313 -6.98 -10.14 6.13
N GLY A 314 -6.45 -10.77 5.08
CA GLY A 314 -7.16 -10.94 3.81
C GLY A 314 -7.05 -12.36 3.28
N PHE A 315 -7.90 -12.71 2.31
CA PHE A 315 -8.10 -14.08 1.85
C PHE A 315 -7.90 -14.15 0.34
N TYR A 316 -6.77 -14.70 -0.08
CA TYR A 316 -6.36 -14.71 -1.50
C TYR A 316 -7.32 -15.50 -2.39
N ARG A 317 -7.86 -16.63 -1.92
CA ARG A 317 -8.81 -17.42 -2.68
C ARG A 317 -10.01 -16.60 -3.18
N ASN A 318 -10.44 -15.58 -2.42
CA ASN A 318 -11.55 -14.72 -2.81
C ASN A 318 -11.17 -13.68 -3.87
N PHE A 319 -9.88 -13.38 -4.04
CA PHE A 319 -9.37 -12.59 -5.16
C PHE A 319 -9.36 -13.44 -6.43
N SER A 320 -8.78 -14.64 -6.34
CA SER A 320 -8.82 -15.66 -7.38
C SER A 320 -8.64 -17.06 -6.78
N GLU A 321 -9.41 -18.02 -7.25
CA GLU A 321 -9.31 -19.41 -6.82
C GLU A 321 -7.98 -20.06 -7.20
N SER A 322 -7.37 -19.61 -8.31
CA SER A 322 -6.08 -20.10 -8.79
C SER A 322 -4.88 -19.79 -7.88
N LEU A 323 -5.08 -18.94 -6.86
CA LEU A 323 -4.02 -18.63 -5.90
C LEU A 323 -3.83 -19.71 -4.82
N CYS A 324 -4.71 -20.71 -4.81
CA CYS A 324 -4.67 -21.80 -3.85
C CYS A 324 -4.82 -23.13 -4.56
N PRO A 325 -4.09 -24.18 -4.15
CA PRO A 325 -4.37 -25.55 -4.57
C PRO A 325 -5.81 -25.95 -4.25
N GLU A 326 -6.35 -26.91 -5.01
CA GLU A 326 -7.70 -27.39 -4.81
C GLU A 326 -7.94 -27.91 -3.37
N GLY A 327 -9.11 -27.70 -2.82
CA GLY A 327 -9.46 -28.11 -1.46
C GLY A 327 -8.83 -27.25 -0.35
N THR A 328 -8.04 -26.23 -0.69
CA THR A 328 -7.33 -25.36 0.26
C THR A 328 -7.77 -23.90 0.21
N SER A 329 -7.27 -23.10 1.12
CA SER A 329 -7.38 -21.63 1.14
C SER A 329 -6.06 -21.01 1.55
N SER A 330 -5.90 -19.74 1.24
CA SER A 330 -4.79 -18.96 1.78
C SER A 330 -5.21 -17.59 2.27
N MET A 331 -4.42 -17.06 3.19
CA MET A 331 -4.64 -15.75 3.76
C MET A 331 -3.33 -15.00 3.97
N TYR A 332 -3.39 -13.67 3.97
CA TYR A 332 -2.31 -12.80 4.41
C TYR A 332 -2.70 -12.04 5.65
N ILE A 333 -1.72 -11.73 6.48
CA ILE A 333 -1.89 -10.96 7.71
C ILE A 333 -0.84 -9.87 7.75
N GLU A 334 -1.27 -8.63 7.92
CA GLU A 334 -0.40 -7.46 7.89
C GLU A 334 -0.15 -6.88 9.27
N ILE A 335 1.12 -6.79 9.63
CA ILE A 335 1.60 -6.27 10.90
C ILE A 335 2.54 -5.11 10.62
N SER A 336 2.08 -3.88 10.87
CA SER A 336 2.95 -2.72 10.77
C SER A 336 3.94 -2.66 11.93
N TYR A 337 5.16 -2.23 11.64
CA TYR A 337 6.18 -1.99 12.64
C TYR A 337 7.10 -0.82 12.25
N ARG A 338 7.77 -0.27 13.26
CA ARG A 338 8.96 0.56 13.17
C ARG A 338 9.92 -0.03 14.19
N ASN A 339 11.17 -0.25 13.90
CA ASN A 339 12.14 -0.82 14.86
C ASN A 339 11.63 -2.14 15.51
N ARG A 340 11.44 -3.18 14.70
CA ARG A 340 10.98 -4.48 15.19
C ARG A 340 12.04 -5.16 16.06
N LYS A 341 11.68 -5.45 17.31
CA LYS A 341 12.51 -6.18 18.28
C LYS A 341 12.16 -7.68 18.39
N THR A 342 10.97 -8.08 17.93
CA THR A 342 10.44 -9.45 18.06
C THR A 342 10.80 -10.29 16.83
N SER A 343 11.22 -11.53 17.02
CA SER A 343 11.50 -12.45 15.91
C SER A 343 10.26 -12.75 15.07
N LYS A 344 10.47 -13.19 13.82
CA LYS A 344 9.38 -13.55 12.90
C LYS A 344 8.55 -14.71 13.43
N GLU A 345 9.20 -15.70 14.03
CA GLU A 345 8.60 -16.92 14.59
C GLU A 345 7.67 -16.58 15.78
N LYS A 346 8.13 -15.73 16.70
CA LYS A 346 7.30 -15.27 17.83
C LYS A 346 6.09 -14.47 17.34
N MET A 347 6.27 -13.65 16.30
CA MET A 347 5.17 -12.90 15.69
C MET A 347 4.17 -13.84 15.02
N LEU A 348 4.63 -14.85 14.27
CA LEU A 348 3.80 -15.86 13.63
C LEU A 348 2.95 -16.61 14.67
N LYS A 349 3.57 -17.18 15.71
CA LYS A 349 2.87 -17.93 16.79
C LYS A 349 1.80 -17.06 17.45
N LYS A 350 2.15 -15.81 17.80
CA LYS A 350 1.19 -14.85 18.39
C LYS A 350 0.03 -14.57 17.44
N THR A 351 0.30 -14.39 16.16
CA THR A 351 -0.70 -14.07 15.14
C THR A 351 -1.68 -15.22 14.95
N ILE A 352 -1.19 -16.47 14.86
CA ILE A 352 -2.04 -17.66 14.75
C ILE A 352 -2.98 -17.77 15.95
N GLY A 353 -2.47 -17.58 17.19
CA GLY A 353 -3.28 -17.58 18.39
C GLY A 353 -4.40 -16.52 18.35
N LYS A 354 -4.09 -15.31 17.84
CA LYS A 354 -5.07 -14.23 17.70
C LYS A 354 -6.10 -14.48 16.59
N LEU A 355 -5.72 -15.15 15.51
CA LEU A 355 -6.66 -15.57 14.46
C LEU A 355 -7.65 -16.64 14.97
N LYS A 356 -7.17 -17.55 15.82
CA LYS A 356 -8.05 -18.53 16.50
C LYS A 356 -9.00 -17.84 17.48
N SER A 357 -8.52 -16.88 18.28
CA SER A 357 -9.39 -16.13 19.20
C SER A 357 -10.45 -15.28 18.48
N ALA A 358 -10.18 -14.83 17.25
CA ALA A 358 -11.13 -14.13 16.38
C ALA A 358 -12.04 -15.10 15.58
N LYS A 359 -11.96 -16.42 15.83
CA LYS A 359 -12.73 -17.48 15.15
C LYS A 359 -12.55 -17.51 13.62
N ILE A 360 -11.44 -16.95 13.11
CA ILE A 360 -11.07 -17.02 11.68
C ILE A 360 -10.44 -18.38 11.40
N LEU A 361 -9.49 -18.79 12.24
CA LEU A 361 -8.93 -20.13 12.23
C LEU A 361 -9.60 -20.97 13.32
N LYS A 362 -9.92 -22.22 12.98
CA LYS A 362 -10.37 -23.25 13.93
C LYS A 362 -9.15 -23.91 14.57
N SER A 363 -9.31 -24.51 15.74
CA SER A 363 -8.26 -25.32 16.38
C SER A 363 -7.84 -26.51 15.51
N SER A 364 -8.78 -27.08 14.75
CA SER A 364 -8.59 -28.21 13.82
C SER A 364 -7.95 -27.81 12.49
N ASP A 365 -7.80 -26.52 12.18
CA ASP A 365 -7.19 -26.11 10.91
C ASP A 365 -5.71 -26.49 10.86
N LYS A 366 -5.32 -27.20 9.80
CA LYS A 366 -3.93 -27.53 9.50
C LYS A 366 -3.32 -26.46 8.59
N ILE A 367 -2.30 -25.77 9.09
CA ILE A 367 -1.47 -24.86 8.29
C ILE A 367 -0.46 -25.73 7.55
N ILE A 368 -0.48 -25.65 6.21
CA ILE A 368 0.35 -26.48 5.33
C ILE A 368 1.36 -25.65 4.51
N SER A 369 1.26 -24.34 4.59
CA SER A 369 2.22 -23.41 3.99
C SER A 369 2.35 -22.16 4.86
N GLU A 370 3.59 -21.69 4.99
CA GLU A 370 3.95 -20.45 5.67
C GLU A 370 4.95 -19.68 4.80
N CYS A 371 4.63 -18.41 4.49
CA CYS A 371 5.53 -17.52 3.76
C CYS A 371 5.52 -16.15 4.44
N ILE A 372 6.66 -15.71 4.96
CA ILE A 372 6.78 -14.44 5.67
C ILE A 372 7.57 -13.45 4.80
N LEU A 373 6.90 -12.42 4.34
CA LEU A 373 7.48 -11.35 3.53
C LEU A 373 7.69 -10.10 4.40
N ASP A 374 8.92 -9.62 4.44
CA ASP A 374 9.28 -8.40 5.17
C ASP A 374 9.34 -7.23 4.19
N ILE A 375 8.49 -6.22 4.40
CA ILE A 375 8.37 -5.05 3.54
C ILE A 375 8.96 -3.85 4.27
N PRO A 376 10.24 -3.50 4.00
CA PRO A 376 10.94 -2.46 4.75
C PRO A 376 10.35 -1.06 4.53
N TYR A 377 9.81 -0.79 3.36
CA TYR A 377 9.10 0.45 3.03
C TYR A 377 7.66 0.12 2.64
N ALA A 378 6.69 0.41 3.51
CA ALA A 378 5.28 0.11 3.26
C ALA A 378 4.41 1.37 3.19
N TYR A 379 4.44 2.21 4.22
CA TYR A 379 3.67 3.44 4.27
C TYR A 379 4.55 4.63 4.63
N VAL A 380 4.51 5.64 3.79
CA VAL A 380 5.18 6.93 4.00
C VAL A 380 4.39 7.72 5.04
N ILE A 381 5.03 8.18 6.09
CA ILE A 381 4.40 8.97 7.15
C ILE A 381 4.33 10.44 6.76
N TYR A 382 3.15 11.02 6.91
CA TYR A 382 2.86 12.42 6.64
C TYR A 382 2.89 13.20 7.96
N ASP A 383 4.09 13.54 8.44
CA ASP A 383 4.28 14.40 9.60
C ASP A 383 4.64 15.85 9.18
N LYS A 384 4.70 16.76 10.15
CA LYS A 384 5.01 18.17 9.94
C LYS A 384 6.34 18.43 9.21
N ASN A 385 7.31 17.50 9.29
CA ASN A 385 8.61 17.66 8.64
C ASN A 385 8.61 17.21 7.17
N ARG A 386 7.63 16.41 6.75
CA ARG A 386 7.63 15.78 5.43
C ARG A 386 7.64 16.80 4.30
N LYS A 387 6.75 17.81 4.33
CA LYS A 387 6.59 18.79 3.23
C LYS A 387 7.89 19.53 2.93
N SER A 388 8.49 20.16 3.94
CA SER A 388 9.74 20.90 3.79
C SER A 388 10.93 20.00 3.43
N SER A 389 11.01 18.80 4.01
CA SER A 389 12.04 17.83 3.66
C SER A 389 11.94 17.37 2.20
N LEU A 390 10.73 17.11 1.71
CA LEU A 390 10.52 16.75 0.32
C LEU A 390 10.91 17.87 -0.64
N GLU A 391 10.55 19.09 -0.34
CA GLU A 391 10.89 20.25 -1.15
C GLU A 391 12.40 20.42 -1.28
N THR A 392 13.12 20.36 -0.16
CA THR A 392 14.59 20.41 -0.13
C THR A 392 15.22 19.32 -1.01
N ILE A 393 14.79 18.05 -0.82
CA ILE A 393 15.35 16.92 -1.55
C ILE A 393 14.99 16.98 -3.03
N ARG A 394 13.74 17.27 -3.36
CA ARG A 394 13.26 17.33 -4.75
C ARG A 394 13.93 18.45 -5.54
N ASN A 395 14.13 19.63 -4.92
CA ASN A 395 14.83 20.74 -5.57
C ASN A 395 16.29 20.35 -5.87
N TYR A 396 16.96 19.68 -4.94
CA TYR A 396 18.31 19.18 -5.19
C TYR A 396 18.34 18.15 -6.32
N LEU A 397 17.45 17.17 -6.32
CA LEU A 397 17.39 16.13 -7.36
C LEU A 397 17.05 16.72 -8.74
N ARG A 398 16.09 17.66 -8.81
CA ARG A 398 15.69 18.33 -10.08
C ARG A 398 16.82 19.15 -10.66
N LYS A 399 17.56 19.93 -9.85
CA LYS A 399 18.75 20.69 -10.30
C LYS A 399 19.81 19.79 -10.92
N ASN A 400 19.85 18.52 -10.53
CA ASN A 400 20.78 17.52 -11.05
C ASN A 400 20.17 16.57 -12.08
N PHE A 401 19.00 16.91 -12.66
CA PHE A 401 18.30 16.12 -13.68
C PHE A 401 18.00 14.68 -13.24
N ILE A 402 17.70 14.48 -11.94
CA ILE A 402 17.26 13.21 -11.38
C ILE A 402 15.75 13.26 -11.13
N PHE A 403 15.02 12.39 -11.82
CA PHE A 403 13.56 12.26 -11.70
C PHE A 403 13.23 11.17 -10.68
N SER A 404 12.85 11.57 -9.46
CA SER A 404 12.45 10.62 -8.42
C SER A 404 10.94 10.48 -8.37
N ILE A 405 10.41 9.29 -8.72
CA ILE A 405 9.00 9.03 -8.99
C ILE A 405 8.47 7.75 -8.31
N GLY A 406 7.17 7.53 -8.42
CA GLY A 406 6.47 6.38 -7.83
C GLY A 406 6.22 6.58 -6.34
N ARG A 407 5.63 5.55 -5.70
CA ARG A 407 5.22 5.62 -4.30
C ARG A 407 6.36 5.99 -3.35
N PHE A 408 7.50 5.37 -3.50
CA PHE A 408 8.63 5.54 -2.57
C PHE A 408 9.66 6.53 -3.08
N GLY A 409 9.90 6.64 -4.38
CA GLY A 409 10.73 7.71 -4.95
C GLY A 409 10.06 9.07 -4.85
N GLY A 410 8.77 9.14 -5.14
CA GLY A 410 7.94 10.33 -4.92
C GLY A 410 7.59 10.60 -3.45
N TRP A 411 7.87 9.65 -2.52
CA TRP A 411 7.58 9.71 -1.09
C TRP A 411 6.15 10.13 -0.79
N LYS A 412 5.19 9.41 -1.37
CA LYS A 412 3.76 9.73 -1.29
C LYS A 412 2.89 8.47 -1.16
N TYR A 413 1.69 8.63 -0.61
CA TYR A 413 0.64 7.62 -0.71
C TYR A 413 0.13 7.61 -2.14
N SER A 414 0.21 6.47 -2.82
CA SER A 414 -0.20 6.34 -4.22
C SER A 414 -0.61 4.91 -4.55
N THR A 415 -1.43 4.76 -5.58
CA THR A 415 -1.92 3.49 -6.12
C THR A 415 -1.02 2.98 -7.24
N MET A 416 -1.28 1.77 -7.74
CA MET A 416 -0.63 1.25 -8.96
C MET A 416 -0.98 2.10 -10.18
N GLU A 417 -2.22 2.60 -10.26
CA GLU A 417 -2.66 3.52 -11.32
C GLU A 417 -1.82 4.80 -11.34
N ASP A 418 -1.65 5.42 -10.16
CA ASP A 418 -0.84 6.65 -10.04
C ASP A 418 0.61 6.40 -10.48
N ALA A 419 1.17 5.24 -10.13
CA ALA A 419 2.53 4.88 -10.51
C ALA A 419 2.69 4.68 -12.03
N ILE A 420 1.67 4.10 -12.68
CA ILE A 420 1.63 3.95 -14.15
C ILE A 420 1.55 5.33 -14.82
N LEU A 421 0.65 6.19 -14.36
CA LEU A 421 0.45 7.52 -14.93
C LEU A 421 1.68 8.41 -14.72
N GLU A 422 2.29 8.38 -13.54
CA GLU A 422 3.51 9.15 -13.26
C GLU A 422 4.69 8.68 -14.12
N GLY A 423 4.83 7.36 -14.30
CA GLY A 423 5.84 6.81 -15.23
C GLY A 423 5.64 7.31 -16.66
N LYS A 424 4.41 7.30 -17.16
CA LYS A 424 4.07 7.86 -18.48
C LYS A 424 4.39 9.35 -18.57
N GLU A 425 3.98 10.14 -17.59
CA GLU A 425 4.20 11.60 -17.60
C GLU A 425 5.68 11.94 -17.56
N THR A 426 6.47 11.20 -16.79
CA THR A 426 7.92 11.41 -16.67
C THR A 426 8.63 11.33 -18.04
N THR A 427 8.15 10.48 -18.96
CA THR A 427 8.79 10.33 -20.29
C THR A 427 8.76 11.59 -21.14
N LYS A 428 7.85 12.52 -20.88
CA LYS A 428 7.80 13.82 -21.57
C LYS A 428 9.00 14.72 -21.26
N TRP A 429 9.63 14.51 -20.11
CA TRP A 429 10.76 15.30 -19.61
C TRP A 429 12.13 14.67 -19.90
N LEU A 430 12.16 13.42 -20.40
CA LEU A 430 13.38 12.72 -20.76
C LEU A 430 13.77 13.05 -22.19
N LYS A 431 14.88 13.80 -22.34
CA LYS A 431 15.41 14.28 -23.64
C LYS A 431 16.30 13.24 -24.33
#